data_6d9fe726bb56a49f0c1a89b7ecd1dfc5
#
_entry.id   6d9fe726bb56a49f0c1a89b7ecd1dfc5
#
_cell.length_a   1.000
_cell.length_b   1.000
_cell.length_c   1.000
_cell.angle_alpha   90.00
_cell.angle_beta   90.00
_cell.angle_gamma   90.00
#
_symmetry.space_group_name_H-M   'P 1'
#
loop_
_entity.id
_entity.type
_entity.pdbx_description
1 polymer ?
#
loop_
_entity_poly.entity_id
_entity_poly.type
_entity_poly.pdbx_seq_one_letter_code
_entity_poly.pdbx_strand_id
1 'polypeptide(L)'
;MNRTFAALADPTRRQILAHLARGDRRVTDLAQPHDMSLPAVSKHLRVLEKAGLLRRRRRGRVHEMQLNAAPLKKAAQWVEEYRKFWEGSLDRLAAYLEKTDKAAKKPKA
;
A
#
# COMPACT_ATOMS: atom_id res chain seq x y z
N MET A 1 -10.97 0.86 5.91
CA MET A 1 -9.60 0.37 5.66
C MET A 1 -9.51 -0.85 4.75
N ASN A 2 -10.50 -1.74 4.75
CA ASN A 2 -10.45 -2.93 3.89
C ASN A 2 -10.30 -2.59 2.41
N ARG A 3 -11.02 -1.59 1.92
CA ARG A 3 -10.91 -1.14 0.52
C ARG A 3 -9.52 -0.56 0.21
N THR A 4 -8.92 0.14 1.17
CA THR A 4 -7.57 0.69 1.03
C THR A 4 -6.55 -0.43 0.85
N PHE A 5 -6.55 -1.42 1.74
CA PHE A 5 -5.62 -2.55 1.64
C PHE A 5 -5.87 -3.40 0.40
N ALA A 6 -7.13 -3.65 0.05
CA ALA A 6 -7.46 -4.37 -1.17
C ALA A 6 -6.95 -3.65 -2.42
N ALA A 7 -7.09 -2.32 -2.47
CA ALA A 7 -6.57 -1.52 -3.58
C ALA A 7 -5.04 -1.58 -3.65
N LEU A 8 -4.36 -1.61 -2.51
CA LEU A 8 -2.90 -1.69 -2.44
C LEU A 8 -2.33 -3.08 -2.70
N ALA A 9 -3.18 -4.10 -2.78
CA ALA A 9 -2.75 -5.49 -2.98
C ALA A 9 -2.23 -5.77 -4.40
N ASP A 10 -2.49 -4.89 -5.35
CA ASP A 10 -2.05 -5.05 -6.73
C ASP A 10 -0.82 -4.19 -7.03
N PRO A 11 0.26 -4.76 -7.61
CA PRO A 11 1.48 -4.00 -7.89
C PRO A 11 1.29 -2.86 -8.89
N THR A 12 0.42 -3.04 -9.90
CA THR A 12 0.14 -1.98 -10.87
C THR A 12 -0.55 -0.79 -10.21
N ARG A 13 -1.51 -1.04 -9.32
CA ARG A 13 -2.17 0.03 -8.57
C ARG A 13 -1.20 0.78 -7.67
N ARG A 14 -0.26 0.08 -7.02
CA ARG A 14 0.79 0.74 -6.23
C ARG A 14 1.68 1.64 -7.09
N GLN A 15 2.03 1.21 -8.30
CA GLN A 15 2.83 2.02 -9.23
C GLN A 15 2.07 3.26 -9.70
N ILE A 16 0.76 3.11 -9.98
CA ILE A 16 -0.10 4.25 -10.34
C ILE A 16 -0.10 5.28 -9.21
N LEU A 17 -0.28 4.84 -7.98
CA LEU A 17 -0.23 5.74 -6.81
C LEU A 17 1.12 6.42 -6.67
N ALA A 18 2.22 5.72 -6.93
CA ALA A 18 3.56 6.29 -6.88
C ALA A 18 3.75 7.38 -7.92
N HIS A 19 3.21 7.21 -9.14
CA HIS A 19 3.23 8.25 -10.17
C HIS A 19 2.41 9.46 -9.75
N LEU A 20 1.23 9.24 -9.19
CA LEU A 20 0.34 10.32 -8.74
C LEU A 20 0.88 11.05 -7.51
N ALA A 21 1.72 10.41 -6.71
CA ALA A 21 2.39 11.06 -5.60
C ALA A 21 3.38 12.15 -6.06
N ARG A 22 3.84 12.06 -7.30
CA ARG A 22 4.72 13.06 -7.93
C ARG A 22 3.96 14.22 -8.57
N GLY A 23 2.65 14.11 -8.72
CA GLY A 23 1.80 15.12 -9.31
C GLY A 23 0.64 14.50 -10.06
N ASP A 24 -0.34 15.32 -10.36
CA ASP A 24 -1.55 14.90 -11.07
C ASP A 24 -1.21 14.40 -12.47
N ARG A 25 -1.96 13.42 -12.96
CA ARG A 25 -1.76 12.81 -14.27
C ARG A 25 -3.10 12.62 -14.97
N ARG A 26 -3.09 12.75 -16.30
CA ARG A 26 -4.21 12.33 -17.13
C ARG A 26 -4.30 10.81 -17.15
N VAL A 27 -5.50 10.27 -17.35
CA VAL A 27 -5.71 8.83 -17.46
C VAL A 27 -4.84 8.22 -18.57
N THR A 28 -4.73 8.93 -19.72
CA THR A 28 -3.90 8.49 -20.85
C THR A 28 -2.42 8.40 -20.50
N ASP A 29 -1.93 9.31 -19.67
CA ASP A 29 -0.52 9.32 -19.25
C ASP A 29 -0.19 8.20 -18.27
N LEU A 30 -1.19 7.69 -17.56
CA LEU A 30 -1.02 6.56 -16.64
C LEU A 30 -0.96 5.22 -17.36
N ALA A 31 -1.57 5.10 -18.55
CA ALA A 31 -1.55 3.86 -19.31
C ALA A 31 -0.17 3.56 -19.93
N GLN A 32 0.50 4.59 -20.40
CA GLN A 32 1.73 4.48 -21.19
C GLN A 32 2.88 3.78 -20.46
N PRO A 33 3.24 4.16 -19.21
CA PRO A 33 4.34 3.52 -18.50
C PRO A 33 4.13 2.05 -18.16
N HIS A 34 2.89 1.58 -18.17
CA HIS A 34 2.53 0.22 -17.76
C HIS A 34 2.26 -0.70 -18.96
N ASP A 35 2.39 -0.19 -20.18
CA ASP A 35 2.08 -0.93 -21.40
C ASP A 35 0.70 -1.61 -21.33
N MET A 36 -0.28 -0.86 -20.84
CA MET A 36 -1.65 -1.35 -20.64
C MET A 36 -2.63 -0.60 -21.51
N SER A 37 -3.71 -1.28 -21.86
CA SER A 37 -4.83 -0.64 -22.54
C SER A 37 -5.54 0.34 -21.62
N LEU A 38 -6.20 1.35 -22.19
CA LEU A 38 -7.01 2.29 -21.42
C LEU A 38 -8.10 1.60 -20.59
N PRO A 39 -8.84 0.59 -21.13
CA PRO A 39 -9.80 -0.14 -20.29
C PRO A 39 -9.18 -0.84 -19.09
N ALA A 40 -7.99 -1.40 -19.23
CA ALA A 40 -7.29 -2.07 -18.13
C ALA A 40 -6.88 -1.06 -17.05
N VAL A 41 -6.31 0.08 -17.45
CA VAL A 41 -5.98 1.17 -16.53
C VAL A 41 -7.23 1.70 -15.84
N SER A 42 -8.32 1.89 -16.59
CA SER A 42 -9.60 2.37 -16.04
C SER A 42 -10.14 1.46 -14.95
N LYS A 43 -9.98 0.15 -15.08
CA LYS A 43 -10.36 -0.81 -14.01
C LYS A 43 -9.58 -0.56 -12.73
N HIS A 44 -8.27 -0.39 -12.83
CA HIS A 44 -7.43 -0.09 -11.68
C HIS A 44 -7.79 1.25 -11.04
N LEU A 45 -8.04 2.26 -11.86
CA LEU A 45 -8.44 3.58 -11.38
C LEU A 45 -9.78 3.55 -10.64
N ARG A 46 -10.75 2.76 -11.10
CA ARG A 46 -12.03 2.59 -10.40
C ARG A 46 -11.87 1.99 -9.02
N VAL A 47 -11.02 0.97 -8.90
CA VAL A 47 -10.73 0.35 -7.60
C VAL A 47 -10.13 1.38 -6.64
N LEU A 48 -9.16 2.16 -7.12
CA LEU A 48 -8.52 3.21 -6.33
C LEU A 48 -9.50 4.35 -5.97
N GLU A 49 -10.37 4.75 -6.89
CA GLU A 49 -11.39 5.77 -6.64
C GLU A 49 -12.40 5.29 -5.58
N LYS A 50 -12.87 4.05 -5.68
CA LYS A 50 -13.80 3.45 -4.70
C LYS A 50 -13.19 3.34 -3.31
N ALA A 51 -11.87 3.17 -3.23
CA ALA A 51 -11.15 3.17 -1.97
C ALA A 51 -10.91 4.59 -1.42
N GLY A 52 -11.29 5.61 -2.16
CA GLY A 52 -11.08 7.01 -1.79
C GLY A 52 -9.64 7.48 -1.94
N LEU A 53 -8.80 6.72 -2.64
CA LEU A 53 -7.38 7.04 -2.85
C LEU A 53 -7.14 8.02 -3.99
N LEU A 54 -8.10 8.16 -4.88
CA LEU A 54 -8.03 9.05 -6.03
C LEU A 54 -9.25 9.95 -6.09
N ARG A 55 -9.03 11.17 -6.57
CA ARG A 55 -10.07 12.11 -6.99
C ARG A 55 -9.92 12.35 -8.48
N ARG A 56 -11.05 12.36 -9.17
CA ARG A 56 -11.10 12.65 -10.60
C ARG A 56 -11.50 14.10 -10.81
N ARG A 57 -10.66 14.85 -11.52
CA ARG A 57 -11.00 16.20 -12.00
C ARG A 57 -11.28 16.10 -13.49
N ARG A 58 -12.49 16.49 -13.87
CA ARG A 58 -12.91 16.52 -15.27
C ARG A 58 -12.80 17.94 -15.81
N ARG A 59 -12.03 18.11 -16.88
CA ARG A 59 -11.96 19.36 -17.65
C ARG A 59 -12.34 19.05 -19.09
N GLY A 60 -13.61 19.32 -19.47
CA GLY A 60 -14.12 18.92 -20.78
C GLY A 60 -14.03 17.42 -20.98
N ARG A 61 -13.29 16.96 -21.99
CA ARG A 61 -13.06 15.54 -22.27
C ARG A 61 -11.84 14.96 -21.55
N VAL A 62 -11.07 15.81 -20.88
CA VAL A 62 -9.86 15.38 -20.18
C VAL A 62 -10.19 14.99 -18.76
N HIS A 63 -9.80 13.78 -18.38
CA HIS A 63 -9.89 13.28 -17.01
C HIS A 63 -8.49 13.28 -16.40
N GLU A 64 -8.33 14.07 -15.35
CA GLU A 64 -7.11 14.18 -14.58
C GLU A 64 -7.31 13.53 -13.21
N MET A 65 -6.35 12.70 -12.81
CA MET A 65 -6.39 11.99 -11.54
C MET A 65 -5.49 12.64 -10.53
N GLN A 66 -6.00 12.81 -9.30
CA GLN A 66 -5.26 13.35 -8.17
C GLN A 66 -5.20 12.32 -7.06
N LEU A 67 -4.04 12.22 -6.41
CA LEU A 67 -3.90 11.38 -5.23
C LEU A 67 -4.64 12.02 -4.04
N ASN A 68 -5.45 11.22 -3.36
CA ASN A 68 -5.99 11.56 -2.05
C ASN A 68 -5.29 10.71 -0.99
N ALA A 69 -4.37 11.31 -0.24
CA ALA A 69 -3.54 10.59 0.71
C ALA A 69 -4.24 10.25 2.03
N ALA A 70 -5.43 10.78 2.28
CA ALA A 70 -6.10 10.58 3.58
C ALA A 70 -6.30 9.11 3.96
N PRO A 71 -6.79 8.22 3.07
CA PRO A 71 -6.88 6.79 3.41
C PRO A 71 -5.52 6.14 3.65
N LEU A 72 -4.48 6.58 2.94
CA LEU A 72 -3.12 6.08 3.13
C LEU A 72 -2.57 6.45 4.50
N LYS A 73 -2.84 7.67 4.96
CA LYS A 73 -2.45 8.12 6.31
C LYS A 73 -3.11 7.26 7.38
N LYS A 74 -4.40 6.98 7.24
CA LYS A 74 -5.13 6.10 8.18
C LYS A 74 -4.53 4.70 8.20
N ALA A 75 -4.26 4.13 7.03
CA ALA A 75 -3.66 2.81 6.92
C ALA A 75 -2.25 2.79 7.53
N ALA A 76 -1.44 3.83 7.28
CA ALA A 76 -0.11 3.95 7.85
C ALA A 76 -0.14 4.06 9.37
N GLN A 77 -1.06 4.81 9.93
CA GLN A 77 -1.25 4.93 11.39
C GLN A 77 -1.63 3.59 11.99
N TRP A 78 -2.54 2.87 11.35
CA TRP A 78 -2.95 1.55 11.80
C TRP A 78 -1.78 0.56 11.78
N VAL A 79 -1.00 0.55 10.70
CA VAL A 79 0.19 -0.30 10.59
C VAL A 79 1.22 0.08 11.66
N GLU A 80 1.42 1.38 11.93
CA GLU A 80 2.37 1.85 12.94
C GLU A 80 1.98 1.39 14.35
N GLU A 81 0.70 1.43 14.70
CA GLU A 81 0.21 0.91 15.98
C GLU A 81 0.46 -0.60 16.10
N TYR A 82 0.19 -1.34 15.02
CA TYR A 82 0.47 -2.76 14.97
C TYR A 82 1.96 -3.05 14.99
N ARG A 83 2.77 -2.23 14.34
CA ARG A 83 4.23 -2.37 14.36
C ARG A 83 4.77 -2.36 15.78
N LYS A 84 4.33 -1.41 16.59
CA LYS A 84 4.73 -1.32 18.00
C LYS A 84 4.32 -2.57 18.77
N PHE A 85 3.11 -3.04 18.57
CA PHE A 85 2.60 -4.26 19.19
C PHE A 85 3.42 -5.48 18.77
N TRP A 86 3.64 -5.65 17.46
CA TRP A 86 4.36 -6.80 16.93
C TRP A 86 5.84 -6.77 17.30
N GLU A 87 6.49 -5.61 17.31
CA GLU A 87 7.88 -5.49 17.76
C GLU A 87 8.03 -5.99 19.20
N GLY A 88 7.18 -5.55 20.10
CA GLY A 88 7.19 -6.02 21.47
C GLY A 88 6.98 -7.54 21.56
N SER A 89 6.04 -8.07 20.79
CA SER A 89 5.76 -9.51 20.73
C SER A 89 6.91 -10.29 20.14
N LEU A 90 7.52 -9.79 19.07
CA LEU A 90 8.67 -10.43 18.41
C LEU A 90 9.92 -10.38 19.30
N ASP A 91 10.14 -9.28 20.01
CA ASP A 91 11.24 -9.16 20.96
C ASP A 91 11.10 -10.16 22.09
N ARG A 92 9.88 -10.33 22.63
CA ARG A 92 9.61 -11.35 23.64
C ARG A 92 9.83 -12.76 23.11
N LEU A 93 9.41 -13.02 21.87
CA LEU A 93 9.64 -14.31 21.23
C LEU A 93 11.10 -14.56 20.99
N ALA A 94 11.84 -13.55 20.51
CA ALA A 94 13.29 -13.65 20.30
C ALA A 94 14.01 -13.96 21.61
N ALA A 95 13.66 -13.25 22.68
CA ALA A 95 14.22 -13.50 24.01
C ALA A 95 13.93 -14.91 24.49
N TYR A 96 12.71 -15.39 24.28
CA TYR A 96 12.31 -16.76 24.63
C TYR A 96 13.11 -17.80 23.85
N LEU A 97 13.28 -17.60 22.53
CA LEU A 97 14.05 -18.50 21.67
C LEU A 97 15.52 -18.54 22.04
N GLU A 98 16.12 -17.38 22.35
CA GLU A 98 17.51 -17.30 22.84
C GLU A 98 17.68 -18.08 24.14
N LYS A 99 16.78 -17.90 25.07
CA LYS A 99 16.79 -18.61 26.35
C LYS A 99 16.67 -20.12 26.15
N THR A 100 15.79 -20.54 25.25
CA THR A 100 15.60 -21.97 24.92
C THR A 100 16.83 -22.51 24.19
N ASP A 101 17.42 -21.76 23.28
CA ASP A 101 18.62 -22.13 22.52
C ASP A 101 19.82 -22.27 23.45
N LYS A 102 19.99 -21.33 24.38
CA LYS A 102 21.03 -21.42 25.41
C LYS A 102 20.85 -22.67 26.31
N ALA A 103 19.61 -22.99 26.67
CA ALA A 103 19.31 -24.19 27.42
C ALA A 103 19.61 -25.47 26.64
N ALA A 104 19.31 -25.46 25.33
CA ALA A 104 19.58 -26.58 24.44
C ALA A 104 21.11 -26.74 24.15
N LYS A 105 21.86 -25.64 24.18
CA LYS A 105 23.32 -25.63 23.94
C LYS A 105 24.13 -25.81 25.20
N LYS A 106 23.54 -25.94 26.37
CA LYS A 106 24.27 -26.29 27.57
C LYS A 106 25.01 -27.61 27.32
N PRO A 107 26.32 -27.60 27.46
CA PRO A 107 27.09 -28.85 27.24
C PRO A 107 26.52 -29.92 28.15
N LYS A 108 26.20 -31.02 27.56
CA LYS A 108 26.02 -32.27 28.31
C LYS A 108 27.38 -32.60 28.91
N ALA A 109 27.62 -32.10 30.07
CA ALA A 109 28.80 -32.50 30.81
C ALA A 109 28.73 -33.97 31.06
#